data_acf9eeee257ca142b7760cd044ce292e
#
_entry.id   acf9eeee257ca142b7760cd044ce292e
#
_cell.length_a   1.000
_cell.length_b   1.000
_cell.length_c   1.000
_cell.angle_alpha   90.00
_cell.angle_beta   90.00
_cell.angle_gamma   90.00
#
_symmetry.space_group_name_H-M   'P 1'
#
loop_
_entity.id
_entity.type
_entity.pdbx_description
1 polymer ?
#
loop_
_entity_poly.entity_id
_entity_poly.type
_entity_poly.pdbx_seq_one_letter_code
_entity_poly.pdbx_strand_id
1 'polypeptide(L)'
;MTSSLFNCFRSFGLFSLSAFALSALSGCNSVTHHTANTPNHALEQEISTLTPAMQAAVGDYASEGYKNRAQGYDWVGVIVRADGNEQIDVKVRARSDLKKPTCQFDGKATLMGQDDAHGVIFQTKVNDKQVFFQFKDSTLTIDGPESDVLSYFCSGGASLAGEYQKLADS
;
A
#
# COMPACT_ATOMS: atom_id res chain seq x y z
N MET A 1 -40.29 -29.55 -10.18
CA MET A 1 -40.59 -30.33 -8.97
C MET A 1 -39.38 -30.18 -8.09
N THR A 2 -39.30 -29.54 -7.01
CA THR A 2 -40.21 -29.11 -5.94
C THR A 2 -39.64 -27.86 -5.27
N SER A 3 -40.53 -26.92 -5.02
CA SER A 3 -40.36 -25.70 -4.20
C SER A 3 -40.17 -26.02 -2.71
N SER A 4 -39.49 -25.12 -1.99
CA SER A 4 -39.77 -24.76 -0.59
C SER A 4 -38.97 -23.48 -0.28
N LEU A 5 -39.43 -22.34 -0.13
CA LEU A 5 -40.35 -21.49 0.66
C LEU A 5 -40.18 -21.60 2.20
N PHE A 6 -40.13 -20.40 2.80
CA PHE A 6 -40.35 -19.98 4.19
C PHE A 6 -39.12 -20.08 5.12
N ASN A 7 -38.69 -19.00 5.81
CA ASN A 7 -39.47 -18.34 6.83
C ASN A 7 -38.96 -16.93 7.17
N CYS A 8 -39.91 -16.05 7.28
CA CYS A 8 -39.90 -14.70 7.81
C CYS A 8 -39.93 -14.76 9.36
N PHE A 9 -39.04 -14.03 10.07
CA PHE A 9 -39.31 -13.72 11.46
C PHE A 9 -39.11 -12.22 11.71
N ARG A 10 -40.24 -11.57 11.84
CA ARG A 10 -40.42 -10.23 12.43
C ARG A 10 -40.34 -10.37 13.96
N SER A 11 -39.59 -9.55 14.61
CA SER A 11 -39.83 -9.26 16.02
C SER A 11 -39.69 -7.76 16.30
N PHE A 12 -40.80 -7.19 16.58
CA PHE A 12 -41.03 -5.86 17.16
C PHE A 12 -40.68 -5.91 18.65
N GLY A 13 -39.99 -4.93 19.16
CA GLY A 13 -39.80 -4.70 20.57
C GLY A 13 -39.67 -3.20 20.82
N LEU A 14 -40.81 -2.62 21.26
CA LEU A 14 -40.94 -1.25 21.74
C LEU A 14 -40.53 -1.15 23.23
N PHE A 15 -40.26 0.09 23.64
CA PHE A 15 -40.24 0.69 25.00
C PHE A 15 -38.93 0.61 25.79
N SER A 16 -38.29 1.74 26.08
CA SER A 16 -38.54 2.48 27.32
C SER A 16 -37.84 3.83 27.32
N LEU A 17 -38.64 4.89 27.55
CA LEU A 17 -38.20 6.20 27.99
C LEU A 17 -37.66 6.12 29.42
N SER A 18 -36.53 6.76 29.68
CA SER A 18 -36.15 7.20 31.02
C SER A 18 -35.40 8.52 30.92
N ALA A 19 -36.10 9.57 31.32
CA ALA A 19 -35.54 10.90 31.62
C ALA A 19 -34.99 10.92 33.08
N PHE A 20 -34.09 11.84 33.36
CA PHE A 20 -33.49 12.38 34.61
C PHE A 20 -31.95 12.29 34.53
N ALA A 21 -31.13 13.26 34.84
CA ALA A 21 -31.25 14.53 35.54
C ALA A 21 -30.10 15.44 35.13
N LEU A 22 -30.33 16.74 35.18
CA LEU A 22 -29.30 17.80 35.16
C LEU A 22 -28.35 17.66 36.35
N SER A 23 -27.05 17.68 36.08
CA SER A 23 -26.04 18.07 37.06
C SER A 23 -25.06 19.01 36.36
N ALA A 24 -25.25 20.28 36.61
CA ALA A 24 -24.26 21.31 36.34
C ALA A 24 -23.15 21.20 37.41
N LEU A 25 -21.91 20.96 37.00
CA LEU A 25 -20.73 21.24 37.80
C LEU A 25 -19.74 21.97 36.92
N SER A 26 -19.58 23.22 37.29
CA SER A 26 -18.53 24.13 36.87
C SER A 26 -17.14 23.59 37.16
N GLY A 27 -16.21 23.90 36.27
CA GLY A 27 -14.85 24.10 36.68
C GLY A 27 -13.83 23.20 36.00
N CYS A 28 -13.06 23.83 35.30
CA CYS A 28 -11.61 23.87 35.13
C CYS A 28 -11.27 24.04 33.66
N ASN A 29 -10.84 25.25 33.35
CA ASN A 29 -10.04 25.57 32.19
C ASN A 29 -8.77 24.69 32.21
N SER A 30 -8.84 23.53 31.60
CA SER A 30 -7.64 22.86 31.10
C SER A 30 -7.36 23.48 29.74
N VAL A 31 -6.41 24.39 29.70
CA VAL A 31 -5.72 24.76 28.46
C VAL A 31 -5.09 23.49 27.94
N THR A 32 -5.82 22.77 27.11
CA THR A 32 -5.21 21.73 26.27
C THR A 32 -4.32 22.47 25.27
N HIS A 33 -3.04 22.48 25.54
CA HIS A 33 -2.06 22.68 24.48
C HIS A 33 -2.37 21.64 23.40
N HIS A 34 -3.03 22.07 22.35
CA HIS A 34 -3.02 21.36 21.09
C HIS A 34 -1.57 21.41 20.60
N THR A 35 -0.81 20.42 21.02
CA THR A 35 0.43 20.09 20.33
C THR A 35 -0.02 19.75 18.91
N ALA A 36 0.28 20.63 17.97
CA ALA A 36 0.12 20.35 16.56
C ALA A 36 0.94 19.09 16.31
N ASN A 37 0.27 17.95 16.15
CA ASN A 37 0.90 16.73 15.68
C ASN A 37 1.43 17.04 14.29
N THR A 38 2.71 17.26 14.21
CA THR A 38 3.43 17.37 12.93
C THR A 38 3.20 16.06 12.19
N PRO A 39 2.80 16.07 10.92
CA PRO A 39 2.48 14.85 10.16
C PRO A 39 3.62 13.81 10.17
N ASN A 40 4.87 14.23 10.37
CA ASN A 40 6.03 13.34 10.49
C ASN A 40 5.97 12.41 11.71
N HIS A 41 5.43 12.87 12.85
CA HIS A 41 5.35 12.04 14.06
C HIS A 41 4.37 10.87 13.93
N ALA A 42 3.29 11.05 13.18
CA ALA A 42 2.31 9.98 12.92
C ALA A 42 2.89 8.89 12.01
N LEU A 43 3.66 9.27 10.99
CA LEU A 43 4.32 8.33 10.08
C LEU A 43 5.42 7.52 10.77
N GLU A 44 6.24 8.16 11.61
CA GLU A 44 7.27 7.45 12.38
C GLU A 44 6.67 6.45 13.38
N GLN A 45 5.54 6.77 13.98
CA GLN A 45 4.87 5.90 14.93
C GLN A 45 4.18 4.72 14.25
N GLU A 46 3.62 4.88 13.05
CA GLU A 46 3.07 3.78 12.26
C GLU A 46 4.18 2.82 11.79
N ILE A 47 5.30 3.33 11.32
CA ILE A 47 6.42 2.49 10.87
C ILE A 47 7.00 1.66 12.03
N SER A 48 7.06 2.20 13.24
CA SER A 48 7.59 1.48 14.40
C SER A 48 6.73 0.29 14.86
N THR A 49 5.48 0.21 14.41
CA THR A 49 4.57 -0.92 14.70
C THR A 49 4.61 -2.02 13.64
N LEU A 50 5.27 -1.79 12.51
CA LEU A 50 5.36 -2.74 11.41
C LEU A 50 6.33 -3.88 11.75
N THR A 51 6.09 -5.06 11.18
CA THR A 51 7.06 -6.18 11.24
C THR A 51 8.37 -5.79 10.52
N PRO A 52 9.51 -6.43 10.84
CA PRO A 52 10.77 -6.17 10.14
C PRO A 52 10.68 -6.30 8.62
N ALA A 53 9.92 -7.29 8.14
CA ALA A 53 9.68 -7.47 6.71
C ALA A 53 8.93 -6.26 6.09
N MET A 54 7.91 -5.76 6.78
CA MET A 54 7.17 -4.59 6.32
C MET A 54 8.01 -3.32 6.37
N GLN A 55 8.81 -3.13 7.41
CA GLN A 55 9.72 -1.98 7.53
C GLN A 55 10.74 -1.94 6.37
N ALA A 56 11.25 -3.10 5.97
CA ALA A 56 12.15 -3.21 4.83
C ALA A 56 11.48 -2.85 3.50
N ALA A 57 10.21 -3.24 3.32
CA ALA A 57 9.49 -3.11 2.06
C ALA A 57 8.79 -1.77 1.87
N VAL A 58 8.22 -1.18 2.93
CA VAL A 58 7.42 0.05 2.83
C VAL A 58 8.29 1.23 2.40
N GLY A 59 7.78 2.01 1.45
CA GLY A 59 8.44 3.21 0.94
C GLY A 59 8.06 3.53 -0.50
N ASP A 60 8.67 4.59 -0.99
CA ASP A 60 8.59 5.01 -2.38
C ASP A 60 9.91 4.67 -3.07
N TYR A 61 9.79 4.08 -4.25
CA TYR A 61 10.93 3.63 -5.05
C TYR A 61 10.84 4.23 -6.44
N ALA A 62 11.97 4.38 -7.11
CA ALA A 62 11.98 4.86 -8.48
C ALA A 62 13.13 4.28 -9.30
N SER A 63 12.91 4.18 -10.61
CA SER A 63 13.94 3.86 -11.58
C SER A 63 15.00 4.97 -11.66
N GLU A 64 16.17 4.65 -12.20
CA GLU A 64 17.30 5.58 -12.31
C GLU A 64 16.94 6.92 -12.99
N GLY A 65 16.09 6.87 -14.01
CA GLY A 65 15.65 8.07 -14.74
C GLY A 65 14.93 9.12 -13.88
N TYR A 66 14.42 8.74 -12.71
CA TYR A 66 13.72 9.64 -11.81
C TYR A 66 14.56 10.85 -11.35
N LYS A 67 15.86 10.66 -11.17
CA LYS A 67 16.79 11.74 -10.79
C LYS A 67 16.81 12.87 -11.81
N ASN A 68 16.61 12.51 -13.09
CA ASN A 68 16.64 13.43 -14.22
C ASN A 68 15.25 13.77 -14.80
N ARG A 69 14.19 13.51 -14.01
CA ARG A 69 12.79 13.72 -14.45
C ARG A 69 12.48 15.14 -14.89
N ALA A 70 13.11 16.14 -14.26
CA ALA A 70 12.94 17.55 -14.63
C ALA A 70 13.52 17.88 -16.01
N GLN A 71 14.47 17.06 -16.49
CA GLN A 71 15.09 17.21 -17.82
C GLN A 71 14.37 16.39 -18.90
N GLY A 72 13.28 15.71 -18.53
CA GLY A 72 12.45 14.97 -19.46
C GLY A 72 12.79 13.49 -19.61
N TYR A 73 13.63 12.93 -18.74
CA TYR A 73 13.92 11.51 -18.75
C TYR A 73 12.70 10.69 -18.33
N ASP A 74 12.54 9.54 -18.94
CA ASP A 74 11.51 8.59 -18.55
C ASP A 74 11.84 7.97 -17.20
N TRP A 75 10.81 7.76 -16.38
CA TRP A 75 10.94 7.18 -15.06
C TRP A 75 9.71 6.36 -14.69
N VAL A 76 9.91 5.41 -13.81
CA VAL A 76 8.86 4.63 -13.17
C VAL A 76 9.01 4.78 -11.67
N GLY A 77 7.91 5.10 -11.00
CA GLY A 77 7.80 5.13 -9.54
C GLY A 77 6.97 3.97 -9.04
N VAL A 78 7.38 3.39 -7.92
CA VAL A 78 6.69 2.31 -7.24
C VAL A 78 6.42 2.74 -5.80
N ILE A 79 5.16 2.79 -5.43
CA ILE A 79 4.69 3.15 -4.09
C ILE A 79 4.32 1.86 -3.39
N VAL A 80 4.96 1.57 -2.25
CA VAL A 80 4.71 0.39 -1.44
C VAL A 80 4.19 0.81 -0.07
N ARG A 81 3.04 0.27 0.31
CA ARG A 81 2.41 0.51 1.62
C ARG A 81 2.06 -0.82 2.27
N ALA A 82 2.08 -0.86 3.60
CA ALA A 82 1.66 -2.04 4.34
C ALA A 82 0.13 -2.22 4.25
N ASP A 83 -0.29 -3.47 4.08
CA ASP A 83 -1.69 -3.90 4.21
C ASP A 83 -1.73 -5.06 5.23
N GLY A 84 -1.57 -4.69 6.50
CA GLY A 84 -1.38 -5.63 7.60
C GLY A 84 0.07 -6.13 7.74
N ASN A 85 0.24 -7.35 8.27
CA ASN A 85 1.55 -7.87 8.65
C ASN A 85 2.23 -8.73 7.57
N GLU A 86 1.48 -9.18 6.57
CA GLU A 86 1.94 -10.13 5.56
C GLU A 86 1.59 -9.72 4.12
N GLN A 87 0.96 -8.55 3.95
CA GLN A 87 0.60 -8.04 2.63
C GLN A 87 1.07 -6.61 2.43
N ILE A 88 1.38 -6.31 1.19
CA ILE A 88 1.68 -4.95 0.73
C ILE A 88 0.75 -4.55 -0.41
N ASP A 89 0.36 -3.28 -0.41
CA ASP A 89 -0.20 -2.61 -1.57
C ASP A 89 0.95 -2.06 -2.42
N VAL A 90 0.95 -2.39 -3.70
CA VAL A 90 1.94 -1.92 -4.67
C VAL A 90 1.25 -1.12 -5.75
N LYS A 91 1.69 0.12 -5.95
CA LYS A 91 1.20 1.01 -7.00
C LYS A 91 2.36 1.46 -7.87
N VAL A 92 2.28 1.17 -9.16
CA VAL A 92 3.27 1.62 -10.13
C VAL A 92 2.70 2.75 -10.96
N ARG A 93 3.48 3.82 -11.08
CA ARG A 93 3.19 4.96 -11.93
C ARG A 93 4.45 5.31 -12.72
N ALA A 94 4.29 5.46 -14.00
CA ALA A 94 5.37 5.96 -14.85
C ALA A 94 5.09 7.43 -15.21
N ARG A 95 6.10 8.11 -15.73
CA ARG A 95 5.89 9.40 -16.36
C ARG A 95 4.73 9.27 -17.34
N SER A 96 3.65 10.00 -17.07
CA SER A 96 2.65 10.23 -18.08
C SER A 96 3.20 11.32 -19.00
N ASP A 97 3.62 10.96 -20.21
CA ASP A 97 3.40 11.90 -21.28
C ASP A 97 1.90 12.22 -21.29
N LEU A 98 1.50 13.47 -21.49
CA LEU A 98 0.12 13.97 -21.35
C LEU A 98 -0.96 13.09 -22.05
N LYS A 99 -0.56 12.04 -22.73
CA LYS A 99 -1.44 11.16 -23.50
C LYS A 99 -1.45 9.68 -23.13
N LYS A 100 -0.40 9.11 -22.51
CA LYS A 100 -0.35 7.68 -22.13
C LYS A 100 0.69 7.42 -21.04
N PRO A 101 0.33 6.90 -19.86
CA PRO A 101 1.30 6.36 -18.93
C PRO A 101 2.02 5.17 -19.60
N THR A 102 3.35 5.13 -19.51
CA THR A 102 4.13 4.03 -20.08
C THR A 102 3.91 2.73 -19.28
N CYS A 103 3.79 2.82 -17.96
CA CYS A 103 3.47 1.68 -17.10
C CYS A 103 2.47 2.08 -16.01
N GLN A 104 1.52 1.18 -15.70
CA GLN A 104 0.58 1.35 -14.60
C GLN A 104 0.23 -0.02 -14.02
N PHE A 105 0.38 -0.14 -12.71
CA PHE A 105 -0.01 -1.33 -11.96
C PHE A 105 -0.58 -0.90 -10.61
N ASP A 106 -1.65 -1.56 -10.17
CA ASP A 106 -2.21 -1.49 -8.83
C ASP A 106 -2.53 -2.90 -8.38
N GLY A 107 -1.93 -3.35 -7.30
CA GLY A 107 -2.14 -4.71 -6.81
C GLY A 107 -1.62 -4.93 -5.40
N LYS A 108 -1.95 -6.09 -4.87
CA LYS A 108 -1.47 -6.56 -3.57
C LYS A 108 -0.49 -7.71 -3.78
N ALA A 109 0.50 -7.78 -2.90
CA ALA A 109 1.41 -8.90 -2.86
C ALA A 109 1.52 -9.44 -1.42
N THR A 110 1.68 -10.76 -1.30
CA THR A 110 1.75 -11.47 -0.01
C THR A 110 3.20 -11.86 0.27
N LEU A 111 3.61 -11.75 1.52
CA LEU A 111 4.94 -12.14 1.98
C LEU A 111 5.19 -13.62 1.67
N MET A 112 6.25 -13.88 0.93
CA MET A 112 6.70 -15.23 0.60
C MET A 112 7.77 -15.71 1.57
N GLY A 113 8.70 -14.82 1.96
CA GLY A 113 9.77 -15.13 2.89
C GLY A 113 10.77 -13.99 3.06
N GLN A 114 11.71 -14.22 3.97
CA GLN A 114 12.80 -13.31 4.28
C GLN A 114 14.05 -14.10 4.65
N ASP A 115 15.19 -13.75 4.06
CA ASP A 115 16.51 -14.25 4.45
C ASP A 115 17.60 -13.21 4.16
N ASP A 116 18.80 -13.43 4.71
CA ASP A 116 19.92 -12.48 4.56
C ASP A 116 20.47 -12.44 3.13
N ALA A 117 20.33 -13.53 2.38
CA ALA A 117 20.86 -13.60 1.02
C ALA A 117 19.99 -12.85 0.01
N HIS A 118 18.68 -12.95 0.16
CA HIS A 118 17.70 -12.43 -0.81
C HIS A 118 16.92 -11.22 -0.29
N GLY A 119 16.99 -10.93 1.03
CA GLY A 119 16.16 -9.90 1.65
C GLY A 119 14.72 -10.37 1.84
N VAL A 120 13.77 -9.49 1.63
CA VAL A 120 12.33 -9.76 1.80
C VAL A 120 11.69 -9.94 0.43
N ILE A 121 10.93 -11.01 0.26
CA ILE A 121 10.26 -11.33 -1.01
C ILE A 121 8.75 -11.39 -0.79
N PHE A 122 8.03 -10.61 -1.58
CA PHE A 122 6.57 -10.69 -1.73
C PHE A 122 6.25 -11.23 -3.12
N GLN A 123 5.10 -11.90 -3.22
CA GLN A 123 4.61 -12.41 -4.50
C GLN A 123 3.15 -12.03 -4.74
N THR A 124 2.80 -11.91 -6.00
CA THR A 124 1.43 -11.84 -6.48
C THR A 124 1.25 -12.71 -7.72
N LYS A 125 0.01 -12.92 -8.12
CA LYS A 125 -0.32 -13.57 -9.39
C LYS A 125 -1.08 -12.62 -10.28
N VAL A 126 -0.67 -12.57 -11.54
CA VAL A 126 -1.33 -11.82 -12.58
C VAL A 126 -1.58 -12.75 -13.75
N ASN A 127 -2.83 -12.96 -14.13
CA ASN A 127 -3.22 -13.92 -15.18
C ASN A 127 -2.59 -15.30 -14.94
N ASP A 128 -2.64 -15.80 -13.69
CA ASP A 128 -2.05 -17.07 -13.22
C ASP A 128 -0.51 -17.16 -13.25
N LYS A 129 0.17 -16.10 -13.65
CA LYS A 129 1.63 -16.00 -13.67
C LYS A 129 2.14 -15.31 -12.42
N GLN A 130 3.30 -15.77 -11.92
CA GLN A 130 3.90 -15.20 -10.72
C GLN A 130 4.67 -13.92 -11.02
N VAL A 131 4.54 -12.95 -10.10
CA VAL A 131 5.34 -11.72 -10.06
C VAL A 131 5.93 -11.59 -8.66
N PHE A 132 7.21 -11.29 -8.59
CA PHE A 132 7.96 -11.15 -7.35
C PHE A 132 8.39 -9.70 -7.14
N PHE A 133 8.32 -9.27 -5.89
CA PHE A 133 8.82 -7.99 -5.39
C PHE A 133 9.87 -8.31 -4.33
N GLN A 134 11.12 -8.15 -4.66
CA GLN A 134 12.25 -8.41 -3.77
C GLN A 134 12.82 -7.10 -3.24
N PHE A 135 12.91 -6.98 -1.92
CA PHE A 135 13.42 -5.80 -1.22
C PHE A 135 14.73 -6.15 -0.53
N LYS A 136 15.81 -5.53 -0.96
CA LYS A 136 17.14 -5.72 -0.36
C LYS A 136 17.96 -4.42 -0.49
N ASP A 137 18.67 -4.04 0.56
CA ASP A 137 19.62 -2.92 0.56
C ASP A 137 19.06 -1.62 -0.05
N SER A 138 17.82 -1.26 0.34
CA SER A 138 17.08 -0.11 -0.20
C SER A 138 16.76 -0.18 -1.70
N THR A 139 16.85 -1.36 -2.29
CA THR A 139 16.47 -1.63 -3.68
C THR A 139 15.25 -2.53 -3.71
N LEU A 140 14.29 -2.20 -4.55
CA LEU A 140 13.19 -3.07 -4.97
C LEU A 140 13.53 -3.63 -6.34
N THR A 141 13.56 -4.95 -6.47
CA THR A 141 13.61 -5.65 -7.75
C THR A 141 12.23 -6.23 -8.05
N ILE A 142 11.70 -5.93 -9.23
CA ILE A 142 10.46 -6.54 -9.74
C ILE A 142 10.86 -7.52 -10.83
N ASP A 143 10.47 -8.79 -10.67
CA ASP A 143 10.81 -9.87 -11.61
C ASP A 143 9.70 -10.94 -11.65
N GLY A 144 9.80 -11.83 -12.62
CA GLY A 144 8.91 -12.97 -12.79
C GLY A 144 9.48 -13.97 -13.78
N PRO A 145 9.11 -15.26 -13.68
CA PRO A 145 9.64 -16.32 -14.56
C PRO A 145 9.22 -16.11 -16.02
N GLU A 146 8.20 -15.30 -16.27
CA GLU A 146 7.66 -15.05 -17.59
C GLU A 146 7.66 -13.54 -17.88
N SER A 147 8.52 -13.13 -18.80
CA SER A 147 8.75 -11.71 -19.12
C SER A 147 7.52 -10.96 -19.67
N ASP A 148 6.58 -11.67 -20.28
CA ASP A 148 5.40 -11.10 -20.90
C ASP A 148 4.39 -10.55 -19.85
N VAL A 149 4.32 -11.16 -18.66
CA VAL A 149 3.43 -10.67 -17.59
C VAL A 149 3.79 -9.27 -17.14
N LEU A 150 5.08 -8.96 -17.07
CA LEU A 150 5.58 -7.66 -16.61
C LEU A 150 5.44 -6.57 -17.69
N SER A 151 5.40 -6.97 -18.95
CA SER A 151 5.15 -6.05 -20.07
C SER A 151 3.67 -5.74 -20.27
N TYR A 152 2.77 -6.56 -19.75
CA TYR A 152 1.31 -6.38 -19.89
C TYR A 152 0.82 -5.05 -19.33
N PHE A 153 1.45 -4.56 -18.27
CA PHE A 153 1.09 -3.30 -17.61
C PHE A 153 1.74 -2.06 -18.22
N CYS A 154 2.50 -2.26 -19.27
CA CYS A 154 3.28 -1.20 -19.91
C CYS A 154 2.91 -1.05 -21.38
N SER A 155 3.17 0.11 -21.94
CA SER A 155 3.03 0.41 -23.36
C SER A 155 4.39 0.73 -24.00
N GLY A 156 4.45 0.68 -25.34
CA GLY A 156 5.66 1.08 -26.08
C GLY A 156 6.85 0.12 -25.90
N GLY A 157 6.62 -1.15 -25.52
CA GLY A 157 7.69 -2.13 -25.31
C GLY A 157 8.39 -2.02 -23.94
N ALA A 158 7.87 -1.21 -23.02
CA ALA A 158 8.36 -1.14 -21.66
C ALA A 158 7.93 -2.35 -20.82
N SER A 159 8.58 -2.56 -19.68
CA SER A 159 8.28 -3.62 -18.72
C SER A 159 8.37 -3.09 -17.29
N LEU A 160 7.65 -3.73 -16.36
CA LEU A 160 7.82 -3.51 -14.93
C LEU A 160 9.07 -4.20 -14.37
N ALA A 161 9.66 -5.16 -15.10
CA ALA A 161 10.89 -5.83 -14.68
C ALA A 161 12.03 -4.80 -14.54
N GLY A 162 12.72 -4.85 -13.41
CA GLY A 162 13.86 -3.96 -13.18
C GLY A 162 14.11 -3.65 -11.71
N GLU A 163 15.07 -2.77 -11.49
CA GLU A 163 15.49 -2.31 -10.17
C GLU A 163 15.04 -0.87 -9.93
N TYR A 164 14.58 -0.63 -8.72
CA TYR A 164 14.04 0.65 -8.27
C TYR A 164 14.69 1.02 -6.94
N GLN A 165 15.31 2.17 -6.86
CA GLN A 165 15.97 2.65 -5.65
C GLN A 165 14.96 3.31 -4.71
N LYS A 166 15.04 3.00 -3.41
CA LYS A 166 14.23 3.65 -2.39
C LYS A 166 14.53 5.15 -2.38
N LEU A 167 13.50 5.95 -2.43
CA LEU A 167 13.61 7.39 -2.30
C LEU A 167 13.77 7.73 -0.81
N ALA A 168 14.65 8.69 -0.51
CA ALA A 168 14.69 9.25 0.84
C ALA A 168 13.36 9.94 1.13
N ASP A 169 12.86 9.78 2.34
CA ASP A 169 11.65 10.47 2.79
C ASP A 169 11.86 11.97 2.62
N SER A 170 10.97 12.60 1.86
CA SER A 170 11.01 14.04 1.53
C SER A 170 10.03 14.81 2.38
#